data_99d799406a309574551534de54cefec6
#
_entry.id   99d799406a309574551534de54cefec6
#
_cell.length_a   1.000
_cell.length_b   1.000
_cell.length_c   1.000
_cell.angle_alpha   90.00
_cell.angle_beta   90.00
_cell.angle_gamma   90.00
#
_symmetry.space_group_name_H-M   'P 1'
#
loop_
_entity.id
_entity.type
_entity.pdbx_description
1 polymer ?
#
loop_
_entity_poly.entity_id
_entity_poly.type
_entity_poly.pdbx_seq_one_letter_code
_entity_poly.pdbx_strand_id
1 'polypeptide(L)'
;MYNISNKIVRLFCLCVFLFGHTSADAQNRNLPADINPYFGPVGNQPVMPNAAGFIQRWLLLEPISMPVKSNVVFTDSYLKEIFHTQYFPKQMETVPKDGAVVKVGKEKLKWHALDSKLFNVKLFRFATSFKKPKYGVLFWAVTVIDCPEEMKDIRLSVGSNGASMWWLNGEEAVMLEGDRRMVRDDVVSKKLILKKGRNILRGAVINGPGMSDFCVRFIDGQGKPVRNLSVLVK
;
A
#
# COMPACT_ATOMS: atom_id res chain seq x y z
N MET A 1 43.08 -53.62 53.89
CA MET A 1 41.66 -53.84 53.62
C MET A 1 40.88 -52.55 53.94
N TYR A 2 40.73 -51.69 52.98
CA TYR A 2 39.72 -50.59 53.09
C TYR A 2 39.21 -50.29 51.71
N ASN A 3 37.93 -50.45 51.53
CA ASN A 3 37.19 -50.29 50.34
C ASN A 3 36.76 -48.84 50.23
N ILE A 4 37.23 -48.09 49.17
CA ILE A 4 36.83 -46.71 48.97
C ILE A 4 35.87 -46.71 47.81
N SER A 5 34.59 -46.46 48.15
CA SER A 5 33.49 -46.28 47.19
C SER A 5 33.57 -44.91 46.52
N ASN A 6 33.79 -44.88 45.21
CA ASN A 6 33.74 -43.68 44.41
C ASN A 6 32.28 -43.31 44.12
N LYS A 7 31.78 -42.24 44.79
CA LYS A 7 30.51 -41.57 44.42
C LYS A 7 30.79 -40.60 43.30
N ILE A 8 30.36 -40.96 42.09
CA ILE A 8 30.31 -40.05 40.97
C ILE A 8 29.11 -39.12 41.12
N VAL A 9 29.38 -37.86 41.44
CA VAL A 9 28.37 -36.79 41.44
C VAL A 9 28.18 -36.36 40.00
N ARG A 10 27.05 -36.72 39.40
CA ARG A 10 26.61 -36.19 38.10
C ARG A 10 26.01 -34.80 38.30
N LEU A 11 26.78 -33.78 37.91
CA LEU A 11 26.31 -32.41 37.83
C LEU A 11 25.42 -32.26 36.60
N PHE A 12 24.10 -32.20 36.80
CA PHE A 12 23.16 -31.89 35.74
C PHE A 12 23.19 -30.37 35.50
N CYS A 13 23.90 -29.94 34.45
CA CYS A 13 23.79 -28.57 33.95
C CYS A 13 22.41 -28.40 33.32
N LEU A 14 21.49 -27.76 34.03
CA LEU A 14 20.20 -27.36 33.50
C LEU A 14 20.42 -26.08 32.68
N CYS A 15 20.64 -26.22 31.37
CA CYS A 15 20.62 -25.09 30.44
C CYS A 15 19.17 -24.60 30.29
N VAL A 16 18.80 -23.60 31.09
CA VAL A 16 17.56 -22.86 30.86
C VAL A 16 17.76 -22.01 29.61
N PHE A 17 17.27 -22.46 28.47
CA PHE A 17 17.11 -21.62 27.28
C PHE A 17 16.02 -20.59 27.60
N LEU A 18 16.41 -19.43 28.04
CA LEU A 18 15.58 -18.24 28.03
C LEU A 18 15.35 -17.88 26.52
N PHE A 19 14.26 -18.38 25.97
CA PHE A 19 13.72 -17.81 24.75
C PHE A 19 13.28 -16.38 25.09
N GLY A 20 14.21 -15.45 24.93
CA GLY A 20 13.89 -14.05 24.87
C GLY A 20 12.93 -13.86 23.72
N HIS A 21 11.64 -13.69 24.00
CA HIS A 21 10.70 -13.13 23.07
C HIS A 21 11.15 -11.69 22.85
N THR A 22 12.01 -11.48 21.86
CA THR A 22 12.20 -10.15 21.29
C THR A 22 10.87 -9.81 20.65
N SER A 23 10.01 -9.14 21.41
CA SER A 23 8.91 -8.36 20.86
C SER A 23 9.57 -7.40 19.88
N ALA A 24 9.50 -7.74 18.57
CA ALA A 24 9.95 -6.82 17.54
C ALA A 24 9.09 -5.56 17.73
N ASP A 25 9.72 -4.50 18.23
CA ASP A 25 9.12 -3.19 18.34
C ASP A 25 8.53 -2.83 16.98
N ALA A 26 7.20 -2.98 16.85
CA ALA A 26 6.44 -2.23 15.89
C ALA A 26 6.83 -0.79 16.19
N GLN A 27 7.54 -0.14 15.27
CA GLN A 27 7.97 1.24 15.43
C GLN A 27 6.75 2.04 15.89
N ASN A 28 6.77 2.42 17.17
CA ASN A 28 5.68 3.10 17.85
C ASN A 28 5.60 4.51 17.25
N ARG A 29 5.03 4.60 16.04
CA ARG A 29 4.81 5.87 15.38
C ARG A 29 3.56 6.43 15.96
N ASN A 30 3.65 7.60 16.52
CA ASN A 30 2.52 8.40 16.93
C ASN A 30 1.72 8.81 15.69
N LEU A 31 0.89 7.88 15.20
CA LEU A 31 -0.11 8.23 14.19
C LEU A 31 -1.11 9.20 14.82
N PRO A 32 -1.64 10.17 14.04
CA PRO A 32 -2.72 11.02 14.51
C PRO A 32 -3.88 10.19 15.06
N ALA A 33 -4.44 10.57 16.21
CA ALA A 33 -5.48 9.79 16.88
C ALA A 33 -6.73 9.57 16.02
N ASP A 34 -7.09 10.56 15.22
CA ASP A 34 -8.27 10.55 14.34
C ASP A 34 -8.12 9.67 13.08
N ILE A 35 -6.89 9.21 12.79
CA ILE A 35 -6.65 8.25 11.70
C ILE A 35 -7.01 6.82 12.09
N ASN A 36 -6.99 6.51 13.38
CA ASN A 36 -7.12 5.16 13.93
C ASN A 36 -8.38 4.39 13.47
N PRO A 37 -9.56 5.00 13.27
CA PRO A 37 -10.72 4.27 12.73
C PRO A 37 -10.50 3.70 11.32
N TYR A 38 -9.57 4.28 10.56
CA TYR A 38 -9.36 4.00 9.13
C TYR A 38 -8.05 3.28 8.84
N PHE A 39 -7.00 3.58 9.58
CA PHE A 39 -5.66 3.05 9.35
C PHE A 39 -5.00 2.60 10.66
N GLY A 40 -4.07 1.67 10.52
CA GLY A 40 -3.13 1.26 11.54
C GLY A 40 -1.68 1.36 11.06
N PRO A 41 -0.72 1.25 11.99
CA PRO A 41 0.69 1.19 11.64
C PRO A 41 1.01 -0.12 10.93
N VAL A 42 1.95 -0.08 10.00
CA VAL A 42 2.44 -1.27 9.31
C VAL A 42 3.35 -2.08 10.22
N GLY A 43 3.04 -3.37 10.37
CA GLY A 43 3.91 -4.33 11.06
C GLY A 43 5.10 -4.79 10.19
N ASN A 44 6.05 -5.49 10.82
CA ASN A 44 7.26 -5.96 10.14
C ASN A 44 7.02 -7.18 9.24
N GLN A 45 5.94 -7.91 9.44
CA GLN A 45 5.60 -9.11 8.66
C GLN A 45 4.79 -8.76 7.43
N PRO A 46 4.98 -9.48 6.30
CA PRO A 46 4.09 -9.41 5.16
C PRO A 46 2.65 -9.72 5.58
N VAL A 47 1.68 -9.15 4.87
CA VAL A 47 0.27 -9.47 5.06
C VAL A 47 -0.33 -10.01 3.77
N MET A 48 -1.32 -10.86 3.87
CA MET A 48 -2.10 -11.29 2.71
C MET A 48 -3.21 -10.26 2.42
N PRO A 49 -3.73 -10.19 1.19
CA PRO A 49 -4.98 -9.50 0.92
C PRO A 49 -6.09 -10.01 1.86
N ASN A 50 -7.08 -9.19 2.14
CA ASN A 50 -8.20 -9.60 2.99
C ASN A 50 -9.02 -10.76 2.37
N ALA A 51 -10.05 -11.25 3.08
CA ALA A 51 -10.87 -12.37 2.61
C ALA A 51 -11.50 -12.13 1.23
N ALA A 52 -11.81 -10.89 0.87
CA ALA A 52 -12.33 -10.50 -0.44
C ALA A 52 -11.22 -10.16 -1.47
N GLY A 53 -9.94 -10.34 -1.12
CA GLY A 53 -8.78 -10.10 -2.00
C GLY A 53 -8.29 -8.65 -2.05
N PHE A 54 -8.89 -7.71 -1.32
CA PHE A 54 -8.47 -6.32 -1.35
C PHE A 54 -7.12 -6.10 -0.68
N ILE A 55 -6.29 -5.27 -1.32
CA ILE A 55 -4.96 -4.86 -0.85
C ILE A 55 -5.14 -3.70 0.12
N GLN A 56 -4.69 -3.88 1.35
CA GLN A 56 -4.90 -2.93 2.44
C GLN A 56 -3.61 -2.23 2.91
N ARG A 57 -2.43 -2.73 2.54
CA ARG A 57 -1.13 -2.19 2.95
C ARG A 57 -0.53 -1.29 1.88
N TRP A 58 -0.25 -0.03 2.22
CA TRP A 58 0.19 0.97 1.26
C TRP A 58 1.23 1.94 1.85
N LEU A 59 2.10 2.43 0.98
CA LEU A 59 2.83 3.68 1.15
C LEU A 59 2.00 4.77 0.47
N LEU A 60 1.58 5.76 1.24
CA LEU A 60 0.78 6.89 0.77
C LEU A 60 1.61 8.17 0.86
N LEU A 61 1.73 8.91 -0.23
CA LEU A 61 2.33 10.23 -0.23
C LEU A 61 1.31 11.27 0.25
N GLU A 62 1.76 12.19 1.10
CA GLU A 62 0.97 13.41 1.36
C GLU A 62 0.56 14.05 0.04
N PRO A 63 -0.67 14.58 -0.06
CA PRO A 63 -1.25 15.00 -1.34
C PRO A 63 -0.47 16.14 -2.00
N ILE A 64 -0.28 16.00 -3.30
CA ILE A 64 0.31 17.03 -4.16
C ILE A 64 -0.80 18.05 -4.49
N SER A 65 -0.52 19.32 -4.35
CA SER A 65 -1.46 20.39 -4.70
C SER A 65 -1.76 20.41 -6.20
N MET A 66 -3.04 20.27 -6.55
CA MET A 66 -3.56 20.30 -7.93
C MET A 66 -4.82 21.14 -7.94
N PRO A 67 -4.72 22.49 -7.95
CA PRO A 67 -5.85 23.38 -7.72
C PRO A 67 -6.87 23.31 -8.86
N VAL A 68 -7.81 22.39 -8.76
CA VAL A 68 -8.97 22.26 -9.64
C VAL A 68 -10.24 22.63 -8.88
N LYS A 69 -11.07 23.47 -9.48
CA LYS A 69 -12.33 23.94 -8.88
C LYS A 69 -13.52 23.01 -9.20
N SER A 70 -13.41 22.20 -10.24
CA SER A 70 -14.49 21.32 -10.70
C SER A 70 -13.93 20.09 -11.39
N ASN A 71 -14.61 18.95 -11.26
CA ASN A 71 -14.26 17.70 -11.95
C ASN A 71 -14.53 17.75 -13.47
N VAL A 72 -15.20 18.77 -13.98
CA VAL A 72 -15.42 18.98 -15.42
C VAL A 72 -14.11 19.08 -16.22
N VAL A 73 -13.02 19.50 -15.57
CA VAL A 73 -11.69 19.55 -16.19
C VAL A 73 -11.03 18.18 -16.38
N PHE A 74 -11.58 17.12 -15.81
CA PHE A 74 -11.02 15.77 -15.89
C PHE A 74 -11.32 15.09 -17.23
N THR A 75 -10.91 15.74 -18.31
CA THR A 75 -10.90 15.16 -19.65
C THR A 75 -9.77 14.15 -19.80
N ASP A 76 -9.86 13.23 -20.75
CA ASP A 76 -8.84 12.20 -20.99
C ASP A 76 -7.44 12.81 -21.21
N SER A 77 -7.36 13.89 -21.98
CA SER A 77 -6.09 14.57 -22.27
C SER A 77 -5.49 15.17 -21.00
N TYR A 78 -6.31 15.85 -20.19
CA TYR A 78 -5.87 16.41 -18.91
C TYR A 78 -5.40 15.32 -17.94
N LEU A 79 -6.17 14.22 -17.80
CA LEU A 79 -5.84 13.12 -16.90
C LEU A 79 -4.56 12.41 -17.35
N LYS A 80 -4.37 12.17 -18.64
CA LYS A 80 -3.13 11.60 -19.18
C LYS A 80 -1.94 12.49 -18.87
N GLU A 81 -2.02 13.79 -19.08
CA GLU A 81 -0.96 14.73 -18.74
C GLU A 81 -0.61 14.66 -17.25
N ILE A 82 -1.61 14.76 -16.37
CA ILE A 82 -1.41 14.76 -14.93
C ILE A 82 -0.79 13.45 -14.44
N PHE A 83 -1.30 12.31 -14.88
CA PHE A 83 -0.81 11.02 -14.42
C PHE A 83 0.57 10.66 -14.96
N HIS A 84 0.99 11.20 -16.11
CA HIS A 84 2.33 10.97 -16.68
C HIS A 84 3.35 12.05 -16.28
N THR A 85 2.91 13.12 -15.62
CA THR A 85 3.81 14.15 -15.12
C THR A 85 4.73 13.59 -14.02
N GLN A 86 6.01 13.85 -14.13
CA GLN A 86 7.00 13.53 -13.11
C GLN A 86 7.04 14.62 -12.05
N TYR A 87 6.42 14.40 -10.91
CA TYR A 87 6.36 15.36 -9.81
C TYR A 87 7.60 15.38 -8.92
N PHE A 88 8.28 14.23 -8.82
CA PHE A 88 9.49 14.07 -8.02
C PHE A 88 10.44 13.04 -8.64
N PRO A 89 11.74 13.10 -8.32
CA PRO A 89 12.74 12.20 -8.90
C PRO A 89 12.41 10.72 -8.61
N LYS A 90 12.64 9.86 -9.59
CA LYS A 90 12.47 8.39 -9.51
C LYS A 90 11.07 7.95 -9.10
N GLN A 91 10.06 8.74 -9.43
CA GLN A 91 8.65 8.49 -9.11
C GLN A 91 8.18 7.10 -9.54
N MET A 92 8.60 6.64 -10.71
CA MET A 92 8.22 5.33 -11.25
C MET A 92 9.27 4.23 -11.01
N GLU A 93 10.44 4.57 -10.51
CA GLU A 93 11.57 3.63 -10.39
C GLU A 93 11.68 3.01 -8.99
N THR A 94 11.55 3.83 -7.95
CA THR A 94 11.83 3.40 -6.57
C THR A 94 10.57 3.14 -5.77
N VAL A 95 10.66 2.18 -4.85
CA VAL A 95 9.68 2.04 -3.76
C VAL A 95 10.15 2.96 -2.62
N PRO A 96 9.36 3.95 -2.23
CA PRO A 96 9.74 4.85 -1.16
C PRO A 96 9.83 4.11 0.20
N LYS A 97 10.58 4.68 1.12
CA LYS A 97 10.56 4.23 2.52
C LYS A 97 9.53 5.04 3.29
N ASP A 98 8.97 4.42 4.32
CA ASP A 98 8.13 5.12 5.26
C ASP A 98 8.90 6.25 5.96
N GLY A 99 8.27 7.42 6.05
CA GLY A 99 8.90 8.63 6.54
C GLY A 99 9.81 9.35 5.54
N ALA A 100 10.08 8.77 4.36
CA ALA A 100 10.84 9.45 3.31
C ALA A 100 10.14 10.74 2.86
N VAL A 101 10.94 11.76 2.58
CA VAL A 101 10.44 13.07 2.13
C VAL A 101 10.87 13.29 0.69
N VAL A 102 9.91 13.72 -0.12
CA VAL A 102 10.15 14.16 -1.50
C VAL A 102 9.83 15.64 -1.65
N LYS A 103 10.55 16.32 -2.55
CA LYS A 103 10.27 17.71 -2.90
C LYS A 103 9.42 17.74 -4.16
N VAL A 104 8.25 18.40 -4.09
CA VAL A 104 7.35 18.64 -5.21
C VAL A 104 7.16 20.14 -5.34
N GLY A 105 7.72 20.75 -6.37
CA GLY A 105 7.76 22.20 -6.48
C GLY A 105 8.46 22.86 -5.28
N LYS A 106 7.71 23.65 -4.51
CA LYS A 106 8.19 24.29 -3.28
C LYS A 106 7.86 23.51 -2.01
N GLU A 107 7.04 22.46 -2.09
CA GLU A 107 6.56 21.70 -0.94
C GLU A 107 7.46 20.49 -0.65
N LYS A 108 7.51 20.13 0.63
CA LYS A 108 8.10 18.86 1.10
C LYS A 108 6.98 17.95 1.55
N LEU A 109 6.82 16.83 0.88
CA LEU A 109 5.76 15.85 1.13
C LEU A 109 6.37 14.55 1.67
N LYS A 110 5.70 13.95 2.63
CA LYS A 110 6.18 12.77 3.34
C LYS A 110 5.39 11.53 2.94
N TRP A 111 6.09 10.41 2.83
CA TRP A 111 5.50 9.08 2.65
C TRP A 111 5.13 8.46 4.00
N HIS A 112 3.96 7.83 4.05
CA HIS A 112 3.44 7.15 5.22
C HIS A 112 3.08 5.71 4.88
N ALA A 113 3.69 4.74 5.57
CA ALA A 113 3.30 3.34 5.47
C ALA A 113 2.13 3.08 6.41
N LEU A 114 1.00 2.63 5.85
CA LEU A 114 -0.25 2.47 6.58
C LEU A 114 -0.96 1.18 6.15
N ASP A 115 -1.57 0.49 7.11
CA ASP A 115 -2.52 -0.59 6.88
C ASP A 115 -3.94 -0.05 6.96
N SER A 116 -4.70 -0.09 5.85
CA SER A 116 -6.12 0.25 5.86
C SER A 116 -6.90 -0.81 6.65
N LYS A 117 -7.76 -0.37 7.56
CA LYS A 117 -8.67 -1.24 8.32
C LYS A 117 -9.94 -1.59 7.54
N LEU A 118 -10.18 -0.91 6.43
CA LEU A 118 -11.33 -1.10 5.55
C LEU A 118 -10.87 -1.73 4.22
N PHE A 119 -11.80 -2.28 3.46
CA PHE A 119 -11.50 -2.79 2.13
C PHE A 119 -11.02 -1.70 1.16
N ASN A 120 -11.47 -0.46 1.38
CA ASN A 120 -11.07 0.72 0.63
C ASN A 120 -10.12 1.61 1.45
N VAL A 121 -9.18 2.22 0.75
CA VAL A 121 -8.18 3.14 1.30
C VAL A 121 -8.78 4.54 1.37
N LYS A 122 -8.94 5.07 2.56
CA LYS A 122 -9.60 6.34 2.86
C LYS A 122 -8.67 7.54 2.69
N LEU A 123 -8.33 7.92 1.43
CA LEU A 123 -7.40 9.02 1.15
C LEU A 123 -7.89 10.36 1.71
N PHE A 124 -9.20 10.61 1.67
CA PHE A 124 -9.78 11.79 2.29
C PHE A 124 -9.48 11.87 3.80
N ARG A 125 -9.60 10.73 4.51
CA ARG A 125 -9.29 10.64 5.94
C ARG A 125 -7.79 10.73 6.18
N PHE A 126 -6.98 10.09 5.33
CA PHE A 126 -5.53 10.24 5.37
C PHE A 126 -5.12 11.72 5.33
N ALA A 127 -5.55 12.46 4.32
CA ALA A 127 -5.22 13.88 4.19
C ALA A 127 -5.69 14.69 5.42
N THR A 128 -6.92 14.48 5.87
CA THR A 128 -7.49 15.19 7.02
C THR A 128 -6.69 14.95 8.29
N SER A 129 -6.33 13.69 8.59
CA SER A 129 -5.61 13.33 9.81
C SER A 129 -4.19 13.90 9.83
N PHE A 130 -3.53 14.00 8.68
CA PHE A 130 -2.22 14.66 8.58
C PHE A 130 -2.30 16.17 8.35
N LYS A 131 -3.50 16.78 8.48
CA LYS A 131 -3.77 18.22 8.31
C LYS A 131 -3.31 18.73 6.94
N LYS A 132 -3.55 17.94 5.90
CA LYS A 132 -3.21 18.24 4.52
C LYS A 132 -4.45 18.60 3.71
N PRO A 133 -4.30 19.33 2.58
CA PRO A 133 -5.40 19.56 1.64
C PRO A 133 -6.01 18.22 1.18
N LYS A 134 -7.33 18.20 1.04
CA LYS A 134 -8.10 17.02 0.63
C LYS A 134 -8.87 17.21 -0.67
N TYR A 135 -8.94 18.47 -1.14
CA TYR A 135 -9.56 18.87 -2.41
C TYR A 135 -8.54 19.54 -3.31
N GLY A 136 -8.71 19.40 -4.61
CA GLY A 136 -7.75 19.92 -5.59
C GLY A 136 -6.37 19.32 -5.38
N VAL A 137 -6.28 17.98 -5.31
CA VAL A 137 -5.05 17.27 -4.95
C VAL A 137 -4.89 15.99 -5.76
N LEU A 138 -3.64 15.58 -5.90
CA LEU A 138 -3.24 14.28 -6.45
C LEU A 138 -2.57 13.44 -5.35
N PHE A 139 -3.08 12.26 -5.12
CA PHE A 139 -2.51 11.27 -4.21
C PHE A 139 -1.67 10.25 -4.98
N TRP A 140 -0.57 9.83 -4.37
CA TRP A 140 0.23 8.69 -4.84
C TRP A 140 0.22 7.58 -3.81
N ALA A 141 0.01 6.36 -4.28
CA ALA A 141 0.01 5.13 -3.50
C ALA A 141 0.98 4.12 -4.11
N VAL A 142 1.78 3.47 -3.28
CA VAL A 142 2.72 2.41 -3.71
C VAL A 142 2.60 1.23 -2.76
N THR A 143 2.60 0.03 -3.33
CA THR A 143 2.72 -1.21 -2.54
C THR A 143 3.56 -2.22 -3.29
N VAL A 144 4.13 -3.16 -2.55
CA VAL A 144 4.91 -4.28 -3.09
C VAL A 144 4.10 -5.55 -2.95
N ILE A 145 3.97 -6.26 -4.05
CA ILE A 145 3.31 -7.56 -4.12
C ILE A 145 4.39 -8.62 -4.31
N ASP A 146 4.49 -9.54 -3.38
CA ASP A 146 5.40 -10.67 -3.48
C ASP A 146 4.62 -11.94 -3.78
N CYS A 147 4.94 -12.57 -4.91
CA CYS A 147 4.25 -13.74 -5.41
C CYS A 147 5.13 -14.99 -5.26
N PRO A 148 4.62 -16.11 -4.72
CA PRO A 148 5.40 -17.35 -4.57
C PRO A 148 5.77 -17.98 -5.92
N GLU A 149 4.99 -17.68 -6.96
CA GLU A 149 5.17 -18.17 -8.33
C GLU A 149 4.69 -17.12 -9.34
N GLU A 150 5.03 -17.31 -10.61
CA GLU A 150 4.47 -16.47 -11.69
C GLU A 150 3.00 -16.80 -11.88
N MET A 151 2.15 -15.76 -11.93
CA MET A 151 0.71 -15.87 -12.17
C MET A 151 0.36 -15.15 -13.47
N LYS A 152 -0.20 -15.88 -14.43
CA LYS A 152 -0.68 -15.37 -15.72
C LYS A 152 -2.19 -15.15 -15.70
N ASP A 153 -2.68 -14.41 -16.70
CA ASP A 153 -4.10 -14.10 -16.86
C ASP A 153 -4.75 -13.42 -15.65
N ILE A 154 -3.95 -12.74 -14.85
CA ILE A 154 -4.40 -11.95 -13.72
C ILE A 154 -4.88 -10.58 -14.21
N ARG A 155 -5.86 -10.01 -13.57
CA ARG A 155 -6.35 -8.66 -13.85
C ARG A 155 -6.35 -7.83 -12.58
N LEU A 156 -6.04 -6.55 -12.71
CA LEU A 156 -6.20 -5.57 -11.65
C LEU A 156 -7.63 -5.02 -11.70
N SER A 157 -8.35 -5.21 -10.62
CA SER A 157 -9.70 -4.68 -10.45
C SER A 157 -9.65 -3.50 -9.48
N VAL A 158 -10.20 -2.37 -9.90
CA VAL A 158 -10.10 -1.09 -9.20
C VAL A 158 -11.47 -0.45 -9.05
N GLY A 159 -11.70 0.15 -7.89
CA GLY A 159 -12.77 1.13 -7.67
C GLY A 159 -12.18 2.40 -7.06
N SER A 160 -12.68 3.56 -7.48
CA SER A 160 -12.22 4.86 -7.00
C SER A 160 -13.34 5.89 -7.02
N ASN A 161 -13.33 6.86 -6.09
CA ASN A 161 -14.23 8.02 -6.16
C ASN A 161 -13.76 9.04 -7.19
N GLY A 162 -12.45 9.29 -7.26
CA GLY A 162 -11.85 10.19 -8.24
C GLY A 162 -11.30 9.44 -9.44
N ALA A 163 -10.90 10.17 -10.48
CA ALA A 163 -10.14 9.58 -11.56
C ALA A 163 -8.80 9.03 -11.03
N SER A 164 -8.36 7.91 -11.57
CA SER A 164 -7.14 7.26 -11.10
C SER A 164 -6.44 6.49 -12.22
N MET A 165 -5.11 6.39 -12.10
CA MET A 165 -4.25 5.63 -12.99
C MET A 165 -3.43 4.64 -12.17
N TRP A 166 -3.26 3.43 -12.70
CA TRP A 166 -2.59 2.34 -12.03
C TRP A 166 -1.53 1.70 -12.91
N TRP A 167 -0.36 1.42 -12.32
CA TRP A 167 0.79 0.79 -12.99
C TRP A 167 1.24 -0.46 -12.23
N LEU A 168 1.50 -1.52 -12.96
CA LEU A 168 2.14 -2.72 -12.46
C LEU A 168 3.55 -2.82 -13.05
N ASN A 169 4.58 -2.85 -12.22
CA ASN A 169 5.99 -2.94 -12.63
C ASN A 169 6.42 -1.82 -13.62
N GLY A 170 5.80 -0.66 -13.51
CA GLY A 170 6.05 0.50 -14.39
C GLY A 170 5.22 0.55 -15.66
N GLU A 171 4.48 -0.50 -15.99
CA GLU A 171 3.57 -0.55 -17.14
C GLU A 171 2.15 -0.16 -16.73
N GLU A 172 1.48 0.61 -17.59
CA GLU A 172 0.09 0.99 -17.38
C GLU A 172 -0.83 -0.23 -17.36
N ALA A 173 -1.57 -0.37 -16.27
CA ALA A 173 -2.52 -1.45 -16.09
C ALA A 173 -3.95 -1.01 -16.41
N VAL A 174 -4.42 0.07 -15.81
CA VAL A 174 -5.78 0.58 -15.99
C VAL A 174 -5.90 2.04 -15.55
N MET A 175 -6.74 2.79 -16.26
CA MET A 175 -7.16 4.14 -15.90
C MET A 175 -8.67 4.16 -15.67
N LEU A 176 -9.09 4.85 -14.62
CA LEU A 176 -10.48 5.21 -14.35
C LEU A 176 -10.64 6.70 -14.59
N GLU A 177 -11.56 7.05 -15.46
CA GLU A 177 -11.81 8.43 -15.87
C GLU A 177 -12.98 9.04 -15.13
N GLY A 178 -13.00 10.37 -15.03
CA GLY A 178 -14.14 11.16 -14.59
C GLY A 178 -14.37 11.15 -13.08
N ASP A 179 -15.47 11.81 -12.69
CA ASP A 179 -16.01 11.84 -11.34
C ASP A 179 -16.88 10.60 -11.12
N ARG A 180 -16.56 9.84 -10.08
CA ARG A 180 -17.14 8.51 -9.88
C ARG A 180 -17.61 8.32 -8.44
N ARG A 181 -18.50 7.35 -8.26
CA ARG A 181 -18.79 6.82 -6.92
C ARG A 181 -17.88 5.62 -6.64
N MET A 182 -17.56 5.39 -5.37
CA MET A 182 -16.84 4.20 -4.95
C MET A 182 -17.68 2.95 -5.23
N VAL A 183 -17.29 2.22 -6.25
CA VAL A 183 -17.87 0.91 -6.61
C VAL A 183 -16.73 -0.11 -6.60
N ARG A 184 -16.98 -1.28 -6.02
CA ARG A 184 -16.02 -2.39 -6.09
C ARG A 184 -15.97 -2.90 -7.53
N ASP A 185 -14.74 -3.18 -8.02
CA ASP A 185 -14.54 -3.75 -9.35
C ASP A 185 -15.16 -2.91 -10.47
N ASP A 186 -15.13 -1.58 -10.32
CA ASP A 186 -15.72 -0.64 -11.25
C ASP A 186 -15.05 -0.72 -12.63
N VAL A 187 -13.73 -0.84 -12.65
CA VAL A 187 -12.94 -1.06 -13.88
C VAL A 187 -11.94 -2.17 -13.67
N VAL A 188 -11.77 -3.00 -14.68
CA VAL A 188 -10.86 -4.15 -14.69
C VAL A 188 -9.83 -3.98 -15.79
N SER A 189 -8.56 -4.19 -15.49
CA SER A 189 -7.46 -4.09 -16.46
C SER A 189 -7.54 -5.16 -17.56
N LYS A 190 -6.73 -4.97 -18.61
CA LYS A 190 -6.31 -6.09 -19.46
C LYS A 190 -5.63 -7.17 -18.63
N LYS A 191 -5.38 -8.34 -19.24
CA LYS A 191 -4.61 -9.43 -18.63
C LYS A 191 -3.20 -8.95 -18.31
N LEU A 192 -2.74 -9.25 -17.10
CA LEU A 192 -1.44 -8.92 -16.56
C LEU A 192 -0.70 -10.21 -16.18
N ILE A 193 0.59 -10.07 -15.92
CA ILE A 193 1.45 -11.10 -15.35
C ILE A 193 2.00 -10.58 -14.03
N LEU A 194 1.75 -11.29 -12.95
CA LEU A 194 2.47 -11.12 -11.71
C LEU A 194 3.70 -12.05 -11.75
N LYS A 195 4.89 -11.47 -11.77
CA LYS A 195 6.15 -12.22 -11.79
C LYS A 195 6.34 -12.93 -10.45
N LYS A 196 7.01 -14.08 -10.45
CA LYS A 196 7.50 -14.68 -9.20
C LYS A 196 8.36 -13.69 -8.44
N GLY A 197 8.15 -13.60 -7.11
CA GLY A 197 8.80 -12.63 -6.25
C GLY A 197 8.16 -11.25 -6.38
N ARG A 198 8.99 -10.22 -6.38
CA ARG A 198 8.61 -8.82 -6.20
C ARG A 198 7.97 -8.20 -7.42
N ASN A 199 6.76 -7.67 -7.24
CA ASN A 199 6.06 -6.80 -8.16
C ASN A 199 5.74 -5.48 -7.47
N ILE A 200 5.68 -4.39 -8.22
CA ILE A 200 5.40 -3.07 -7.67
C ILE A 200 4.10 -2.54 -8.29
N LEU A 201 3.10 -2.33 -7.44
CA LEU A 201 1.84 -1.70 -7.82
C LEU A 201 1.87 -0.24 -7.38
N ARG A 202 1.62 0.67 -8.34
CA ARG A 202 1.50 2.11 -8.10
C ARG A 202 0.12 2.58 -8.50
N GLY A 203 -0.39 3.57 -7.79
CA GLY A 203 -1.64 4.25 -8.13
C GLY A 203 -1.53 5.73 -7.90
N ALA A 204 -2.13 6.50 -8.80
CA ALA A 204 -2.35 7.92 -8.65
C ALA A 204 -3.85 8.19 -8.66
N VAL A 205 -4.35 8.98 -7.70
CA VAL A 205 -5.77 9.33 -7.58
C VAL A 205 -5.90 10.84 -7.51
N ILE A 206 -6.57 11.45 -8.48
CA ILE A 206 -6.84 12.89 -8.48
C ILE A 206 -8.19 13.16 -7.86
N ASN A 207 -8.25 14.18 -7.02
CA ASN A 207 -9.48 14.66 -6.41
C ASN A 207 -9.68 16.15 -6.62
N GLY A 208 -10.79 16.50 -7.25
CA GLY A 208 -11.32 17.86 -7.23
C GLY A 208 -12.13 18.10 -5.96
N PRO A 209 -13.36 18.57 -6.04
CA PRO A 209 -14.32 18.50 -4.94
C PRO A 209 -14.83 17.05 -4.76
N GLY A 210 -14.99 16.58 -3.53
CA GLY A 210 -15.57 15.27 -3.24
C GLY A 210 -14.66 14.31 -2.47
N MET A 211 -14.98 13.02 -2.52
CA MET A 211 -14.22 11.96 -1.86
C MET A 211 -13.14 11.42 -2.81
N SER A 212 -12.08 10.83 -2.24
CA SER A 212 -10.92 10.36 -3.00
C SER A 212 -10.48 8.93 -2.65
N ASP A 213 -11.38 8.14 -2.10
CA ASP A 213 -11.06 6.76 -1.69
C ASP A 213 -10.86 5.84 -2.90
N PHE A 214 -10.08 4.77 -2.72
CA PHE A 214 -9.94 3.72 -3.71
C PHE A 214 -9.98 2.33 -3.07
N CYS A 215 -10.27 1.31 -3.86
CA CYS A 215 -10.06 -0.09 -3.52
C CYS A 215 -9.46 -0.84 -4.71
N VAL A 216 -8.57 -1.80 -4.40
CA VAL A 216 -7.82 -2.53 -5.42
C VAL A 216 -7.67 -3.98 -5.01
N ARG A 217 -7.86 -4.89 -5.97
CA ARG A 217 -7.55 -6.31 -5.81
C ARG A 217 -7.12 -6.92 -7.14
N PHE A 218 -6.41 -8.03 -7.08
CA PHE A 218 -6.20 -8.88 -8.24
C PHE A 218 -7.30 -9.93 -8.33
N ILE A 219 -7.75 -10.19 -9.55
CA ILE A 219 -8.70 -11.26 -9.86
C ILE A 219 -8.13 -12.16 -10.96
N ASP A 220 -8.49 -13.43 -10.93
CA ASP A 220 -8.12 -14.40 -11.96
C ASP A 220 -9.04 -14.32 -13.21
N GLY A 221 -8.83 -15.21 -14.16
CA GLY A 221 -9.60 -15.28 -15.39
C GLY A 221 -11.10 -15.58 -15.18
N GLN A 222 -11.49 -16.12 -14.03
CA GLN A 222 -12.87 -16.39 -13.63
C GLN A 222 -13.47 -15.27 -12.74
N GLY A 223 -12.72 -14.20 -12.51
CA GLY A 223 -13.13 -13.10 -11.63
C GLY A 223 -13.00 -13.39 -10.14
N LYS A 224 -12.35 -14.48 -9.74
CA LYS A 224 -12.12 -14.81 -8.34
C LYS A 224 -10.94 -14.01 -7.78
N PRO A 225 -11.02 -13.57 -6.51
CA PRO A 225 -9.93 -12.86 -5.86
C PRO A 225 -8.66 -13.71 -5.77
N VAL A 226 -7.52 -13.16 -6.23
CA VAL A 226 -6.19 -13.73 -6.05
C VAL A 226 -5.70 -13.39 -4.64
N ARG A 227 -5.43 -14.39 -3.83
CA ARG A 227 -5.02 -14.24 -2.43
C ARG A 227 -3.67 -14.88 -2.11
N ASN A 228 -3.16 -15.75 -2.99
CA ASN A 228 -1.87 -16.42 -2.82
C ASN A 228 -0.72 -15.47 -3.17
N LEU A 229 -0.64 -14.36 -2.44
CA LEU A 229 0.41 -13.36 -2.56
C LEU A 229 0.58 -12.63 -1.22
N SER A 230 1.72 -12.01 -1.03
CA SER A 230 2.03 -11.20 0.14
C SER A 230 2.14 -9.72 -0.23
N VAL A 231 1.76 -8.85 0.68
CA VAL A 231 1.78 -7.40 0.51
C VAL A 231 2.77 -6.78 1.49
N LEU A 232 3.67 -5.97 0.95
CA LEU A 232 4.76 -5.32 1.69
C LEU A 232 4.83 -3.82 1.35
N VAL A 233 5.69 -3.11 2.08
CA VAL A 233 6.06 -1.70 1.83
C VAL A 233 7.57 -1.48 1.81
N LYS A 234 8.33 -2.58 1.58
CA LYS A 234 9.80 -2.58 1.53
C LYS A 234 10.29 -3.24 0.25
#